data_87391623b13afa47b39a76061d508ae9
#
_entry.id   87391623b13afa47b39a76061d508ae9
#
_cell.length_a   1.000
_cell.length_b   1.000
_cell.length_c   1.000
_cell.angle_alpha   90.00
_cell.angle_beta   90.00
_cell.angle_gamma   90.00
#
_symmetry.space_group_name_H-M   'P 1'
#
loop_
_entity.id
_entity.type
_entity.pdbx_description
1 polymer ?
#
loop_
_entity_poly.entity_id
_entity_poly.type
_entity_poly.pdbx_seq_one_letter_code
_entity_poly.pdbx_strand_id
1 'polypeptide(L)'
;MIIRTKSGKEYHILWDGIAFDGILRFAVIDGDMKDIFNTFSDGNETETLTKVNDGQETVYSGFSVFYGATKDRTDSIVVALKGER
;
A
#
# COMPACT_ATOMS: atom_id res chain seq x y z
N MET A 1 -3.74 10.86 -3.94
CA MET A 1 -2.68 10.11 -3.25
C MET A 1 -2.48 8.78 -3.94
N ILE A 2 -1.26 8.45 -4.26
CA ILE A 2 -0.92 7.20 -4.94
C ILE A 2 0.18 6.47 -4.19
N ILE A 3 0.30 5.17 -4.47
CA ILE A 3 1.44 4.37 -4.07
C ILE A 3 2.11 3.85 -5.35
N ARG A 4 3.43 3.94 -5.39
CA ARG A 4 4.22 3.55 -6.57
C ARG A 4 5.21 2.46 -6.17
N THR A 5 5.24 1.40 -6.98
CA THR A 5 6.19 0.30 -6.80
C THR A 5 7.56 0.68 -7.34
N LYS A 6 8.57 -0.11 -7.00
CA LYS A 6 9.93 0.06 -7.50
C LYS A 6 9.98 -0.02 -9.04
N SER A 7 9.12 -0.83 -9.64
CA SER A 7 9.04 -0.98 -11.10
C SER A 7 8.32 0.19 -11.79
N GLY A 8 7.76 1.12 -11.03
CA GLY A 8 7.06 2.29 -11.55
C GLY A 8 5.56 2.14 -11.68
N LYS A 9 4.99 1.04 -11.25
CA LYS A 9 3.55 0.82 -11.30
C LYS A 9 2.86 1.63 -10.21
N GLU A 10 1.77 2.31 -10.56
CA GLU A 10 1.08 3.23 -9.66
C GLU A 10 -0.35 2.79 -9.39
N TYR A 11 -0.79 2.96 -8.14
CA TYR A 11 -2.14 2.67 -7.71
C TYR A 11 -2.68 3.82 -6.88
N HIS A 12 -3.95 4.13 -7.01
CA HIS A 12 -4.62 5.08 -6.14
C HIS A 12 -4.80 4.49 -4.75
N ILE A 13 -4.68 5.35 -3.75
CA ILE A 13 -4.99 5.00 -2.38
C ILE A 13 -6.40 5.51 -2.07
N LEU A 14 -7.30 4.59 -1.74
CA LEU A 14 -8.66 4.93 -1.32
C LEU A 14 -8.70 5.52 0.07
N TRP A 15 -7.86 4.98 0.93
CA TRP A 15 -7.79 5.40 2.32
C TRP A 15 -6.41 5.04 2.86
N ASP A 16 -5.84 5.94 3.64
CA ASP A 16 -4.64 5.62 4.40
C ASP A 16 -4.82 6.02 5.86
N GLY A 17 -4.08 5.35 6.73
CA GLY A 17 -4.18 5.61 8.14
C GLY A 17 -3.00 5.01 8.89
N ILE A 18 -3.03 5.20 10.18
CA ILE A 18 -2.01 4.70 11.09
C ILE A 18 -2.69 3.69 12.01
N ALA A 19 -2.02 2.56 12.25
CA ALA A 19 -2.49 1.60 13.24
C ALA A 19 -2.65 2.30 14.61
N PHE A 20 -3.55 1.80 15.42
CA PHE A 20 -3.84 2.43 16.69
C PHE A 20 -2.61 2.52 17.61
N ASP A 21 -1.59 1.70 17.39
CA ASP A 21 -0.32 1.76 18.12
C ASP A 21 0.64 2.86 17.59
N GLY A 22 0.27 3.51 16.48
CA GLY A 22 1.06 4.58 15.89
C GLY A 22 2.28 4.14 15.10
N ILE A 23 2.49 2.85 14.91
CA ILE A 23 3.72 2.30 14.32
C ILE A 23 3.55 2.01 12.84
N LEU A 24 2.46 1.36 12.47
CA LEU A 24 2.25 0.92 11.09
C LEU A 24 1.35 1.88 10.34
N ARG A 25 1.75 2.22 9.13
CA ARG A 25 0.93 2.98 8.21
C ARG A 25 0.28 2.04 7.22
N PHE A 26 -1.02 2.22 6.99
CA PHE A 26 -1.81 1.39 6.09
C PHE A 26 -2.27 2.20 4.89
N ALA A 27 -2.30 1.54 3.75
CA ALA A 27 -2.92 2.09 2.54
C ALA A 27 -3.89 1.06 1.97
N VAL A 28 -5.13 1.46 1.76
CA VAL A 28 -6.11 0.64 1.04
C VAL A 28 -6.03 1.00 -0.43
N ILE A 29 -5.69 0.03 -1.26
CA ILE A 29 -5.38 0.24 -2.66
C ILE A 29 -6.64 0.08 -3.51
N ASP A 30 -6.85 1.01 -4.44
CA ASP A 30 -7.91 0.93 -5.44
C ASP A 30 -7.36 0.40 -6.76
N GLY A 31 -8.20 -0.37 -7.47
CA GLY A 31 -7.86 -0.88 -8.78
C GLY A 31 -8.40 -2.28 -9.01
N ASP A 32 -7.95 -2.89 -10.10
CA ASP A 32 -8.30 -4.27 -10.41
C ASP A 32 -7.64 -5.21 -9.41
N MET A 33 -8.47 -6.00 -8.73
CA MET A 33 -8.00 -6.89 -7.64
C MET A 33 -6.98 -7.89 -8.11
N LYS A 34 -7.14 -8.45 -9.30
CA LYS A 34 -6.21 -9.43 -9.85
C LYS A 34 -4.84 -8.80 -10.11
N ASP A 35 -4.85 -7.60 -10.68
CA ASP A 35 -3.61 -6.86 -10.94
C ASP A 35 -2.89 -6.49 -9.64
N ILE A 36 -3.62 -5.97 -8.68
CA ILE A 36 -3.09 -5.61 -7.36
C ILE A 36 -2.53 -6.87 -6.67
N PHE A 37 -3.30 -7.95 -6.71
CA PHE A 37 -2.87 -9.23 -6.14
C PHE A 37 -1.55 -9.69 -6.75
N ASN A 38 -1.46 -9.70 -8.08
CA ASN A 38 -0.25 -10.13 -8.78
C ASN A 38 0.95 -9.21 -8.47
N THR A 39 0.70 -7.92 -8.34
CA THR A 39 1.77 -6.96 -8.06
C THR A 39 2.33 -7.09 -6.65
N PHE A 40 1.44 -7.26 -5.66
CA PHE A 40 1.84 -7.24 -4.25
C PHE A 40 2.02 -8.63 -3.64
N SER A 41 1.45 -9.69 -4.22
CA SER A 41 1.60 -11.05 -3.66
C SER A 41 3.00 -11.63 -3.86
N ASP A 42 3.66 -11.24 -4.94
CA ASP A 42 5.09 -11.53 -5.14
C ASP A 42 5.93 -10.60 -4.27
N GLY A 43 5.28 -9.83 -3.46
CA GLY A 43 5.82 -8.77 -2.65
C GLY A 43 6.89 -9.27 -1.73
N ASN A 44 8.03 -9.08 -2.21
CA ASN A 44 9.22 -9.17 -1.45
C ASN A 44 9.16 -8.08 -0.37
N GLU A 45 9.16 -8.47 0.90
CA GLU A 45 9.16 -7.53 2.01
C GLU A 45 10.32 -6.53 1.96
N THR A 46 11.29 -6.80 1.08
CA THR A 46 12.44 -5.94 0.85
C THR A 46 12.20 -4.93 -0.29
N GLU A 47 11.09 -5.02 -1.00
CA GLU A 47 10.80 -4.10 -2.09
C GLU A 47 10.35 -2.75 -1.53
N THR A 48 10.95 -1.67 -2.04
CA THR A 48 10.57 -0.33 -1.62
C THR A 48 9.27 0.11 -2.27
N LEU A 49 8.47 0.86 -1.52
CA LEU A 49 7.28 1.52 -2.02
C LEU A 49 7.40 3.02 -1.77
N THR A 50 6.87 3.82 -2.69
CA THR A 50 6.85 5.26 -2.56
C THR A 50 5.40 5.74 -2.51
N LYS A 51 5.04 6.44 -1.45
CA LYS A 51 3.74 7.11 -1.34
C LYS A 51 3.89 8.55 -1.80
N VAL A 52 3.02 8.98 -2.71
CA VAL A 52 3.03 10.35 -3.24
C VAL A 52 1.74 11.04 -2.84
N ASN A 53 1.87 12.15 -2.15
CA ASN A 53 0.76 12.97 -1.69
C ASN A 53 1.08 14.44 -1.96
N ASP A 54 0.30 15.08 -2.85
CA ASP A 54 0.51 16.47 -3.26
C ASP A 54 1.95 16.75 -3.71
N GLY A 55 2.51 15.83 -4.49
CA GLY A 55 3.87 15.97 -5.00
C GLY A 55 4.96 15.62 -3.99
N GLN A 56 4.59 15.38 -2.74
CA GLN A 56 5.55 14.97 -1.72
C GLN A 56 5.69 13.45 -1.70
N GLU A 57 6.90 12.97 -1.81
CA GLU A 57 7.21 11.54 -1.84
C GLU A 57 7.74 11.07 -0.50
N THR A 58 7.20 9.94 -0.03
CA THR A 58 7.71 9.26 1.16
C THR A 58 8.05 7.84 0.77
N VAL A 59 9.30 7.45 1.00
CA VAL A 59 9.80 6.12 0.63
C VAL A 59 9.75 5.20 1.85
N TYR A 60 9.21 4.00 1.63
CA TYR A 60 9.16 2.93 2.63
C TYR A 60 10.06 1.79 2.20
N SER A 61 10.81 1.22 3.13
CA SER A 61 11.80 0.18 2.83
C SER A 61 11.18 -1.22 2.69
N GLY A 62 9.93 -1.37 3.04
CA GLY A 62 9.25 -2.66 2.94
C GLY A 62 7.77 -2.54 3.19
N PHE A 63 7.06 -3.64 2.99
CA PHE A 63 5.62 -3.68 3.20
C PHE A 63 5.13 -5.09 3.51
N SER A 64 3.95 -5.17 4.11
CA SER A 64 3.19 -6.42 4.26
C SER A 64 1.82 -6.22 3.64
N VAL A 65 1.24 -7.29 3.12
CA VAL A 65 -0.06 -7.23 2.44
C VAL A 65 -1.08 -8.02 3.22
N PHE A 66 -2.24 -7.42 3.42
CA PHE A 66 -3.38 -8.07 4.07
C PHE A 66 -4.56 -8.06 3.12
N TYR A 67 -5.28 -9.16 3.08
CA TYR A 67 -6.49 -9.31 2.28
C TYR A 67 -7.67 -9.44 3.23
N GLY A 68 -8.74 -8.75 2.91
CA GLY A 68 -9.91 -8.80 3.76
C GLY A 68 -11.04 -7.94 3.26
N ALA A 69 -12.06 -7.76 4.10
CA ALA A 69 -13.18 -6.90 3.84
C ALA A 69 -13.02 -5.61 4.65
N THR A 70 -13.34 -4.48 4.02
CA THR A 70 -13.47 -3.22 4.73
C THR A 70 -14.96 -2.90 4.89
N LYS A 71 -15.26 -1.83 5.62
CA LYS A 71 -16.64 -1.40 5.85
C LYS A 71 -17.43 -1.22 4.55
N ASP A 72 -16.76 -0.73 3.52
CA ASP A 72 -17.41 -0.33 2.27
C ASP A 72 -17.14 -1.31 1.11
N ARG A 73 -16.34 -2.35 1.33
CA ARG A 73 -15.97 -3.32 0.28
C ARG A 73 -15.94 -4.72 0.86
N THR A 74 -16.37 -5.69 0.05
CA THR A 74 -16.35 -7.11 0.43
C THR A 74 -14.95 -7.71 0.31
N ASP A 75 -14.11 -7.11 -0.54
CA ASP A 75 -12.73 -7.50 -0.71
C ASP A 75 -11.84 -6.27 -0.82
N SER A 76 -10.68 -6.31 -0.22
CA SER A 76 -9.74 -5.20 -0.21
C SER A 76 -8.32 -5.73 -0.05
N ILE A 77 -7.39 -4.99 -0.60
CA ILE A 77 -5.98 -5.21 -0.34
C ILE A 77 -5.48 -4.02 0.47
N VAL A 78 -4.95 -4.33 1.63
CA VAL A 78 -4.35 -3.35 2.52
C VAL A 78 -2.86 -3.57 2.56
N VAL A 79 -2.11 -2.53 2.25
CA VAL A 79 -0.65 -2.58 2.30
C VAL A 79 -0.20 -1.88 3.57
N ALA A 80 0.49 -2.59 4.44
CA ALA A 80 1.11 -2.03 5.62
C ALA A 80 2.53 -1.59 5.27
N LEU A 81 2.79 -0.31 5.39
CA LEU A 81 4.05 0.32 5.00
C LEU A 81 5.02 0.32 6.17
N LYS A 82 6.25 -0.06 5.91
CA LYS A 82 7.28 -0.23 6.94
C LYS A 82 8.54 0.55 6.60
N GLY A 83 9.22 1.01 7.64
CA GLY A 83 10.56 1.57 7.48
C GLY A 83 10.58 2.86 6.68
N GLU A 84 9.80 3.85 7.07
CA GLU A 84 9.82 5.18 6.47
C GLU A 84 11.24 5.74 6.49
N ARG A 85 11.68 6.20 5.35
CA ARG A 85 13.00 6.81 5.17
C ARG A 85 12.93 8.32 5.10
#